data_72168f3c35a64bd4b62dd733c284570c
#
_entry.id   72168f3c35a64bd4b62dd733c284570c
#
_cell.length_a   1.000
_cell.length_b   1.000
_cell.length_c   1.000
_cell.angle_alpha   90.00
_cell.angle_beta   90.00
_cell.angle_gamma   90.00
#
_symmetry.space_group_name_H-M   'P 1'
#
loop_
_entity.id
_entity.type
_entity.pdbx_description
1 polymer ?
#
loop_
_entity_poly.entity_id
_entity_poly.type
_entity_poly.pdbx_seq_one_letter_code
_entity_poly.pdbx_strand_id
1 'polypeptide(L)'
;NSGEMPRQAGQASNELMDGLEAMHHVRFAEARALFLEGIEKDSNCASCYLNLGNAEQDRVLRREYLETALELAKKGHPETKLMEAAVNWINGEGGRFDAYPDLYKKYKGDNFLAAGAYRFQASNEFPDYGVGLLEEAASRLNKGHLYNLLAYSYIRNYNAPGNDEDDEMYEKALGYIEKYIELNPNEANAYDSLAEFYLNKGDFDKAIENYQLAFEVDPEFEWATRNLSVAKYQQRMAADDTKLIKWTSEKLDAKNLFNQGMWQFYNLEWEKANNSFTTAIEMDESFALAYAMRARTHLLMQNQTSATEDLDVAVSMSLNASAEEKKMILTLYDDNQLGTNSFDKVVERLVVKYPNDSFLRMESIFATMSDIGPDMILRRGKDLYAMNPNFTPALNIMGYAYMQKDEMDLAKEILQEQVRRQAGKANPYDSLGDYYLEVNDNAMALKYFEQSAKMGLKASESKVDSLKLILQ
;
A
#
# COMPACT_ATOMS: atom_id res chain seq x y z
N ASN A 1 13.83 26.98 -29.10
CA ASN A 1 13.60 26.92 -27.66
C ASN A 1 12.28 26.18 -27.43
N SER A 2 12.37 24.91 -27.01
CA SER A 2 11.21 24.03 -26.71
C SER A 2 10.33 24.54 -25.55
N GLY A 3 10.79 25.57 -24.84
CA GLY A 3 10.16 26.04 -23.61
C GLY A 3 10.33 25.06 -22.42
N GLU A 4 11.17 24.05 -22.58
CA GLU A 4 11.55 23.08 -21.52
C GLU A 4 12.68 23.65 -20.65
N MET A 5 12.73 23.21 -19.41
CA MET A 5 13.80 23.56 -18.49
C MET A 5 15.06 22.76 -18.83
N PRO A 6 16.25 23.43 -18.93
CA PRO A 6 17.49 22.71 -19.09
C PRO A 6 17.74 21.77 -17.87
N ARG A 7 18.32 20.61 -18.13
CA ARG A 7 18.66 19.61 -17.12
C ARG A 7 20.16 19.55 -16.86
N GLN A 8 20.57 19.17 -15.66
CA GLN A 8 21.97 18.96 -15.30
C GLN A 8 22.37 17.48 -15.49
N ALA A 9 22.18 16.99 -16.72
CA ALA A 9 22.35 15.58 -17.06
C ALA A 9 23.74 15.25 -17.64
N GLY A 10 24.51 16.24 -18.09
CA GLY A 10 25.81 16.03 -18.74
C GLY A 10 25.70 15.05 -19.91
N GLN A 11 26.48 13.96 -19.90
CA GLN A 11 26.46 12.93 -20.93
C GLN A 11 25.29 11.90 -20.76
N ALA A 12 24.55 11.96 -19.66
CA ALA A 12 23.46 11.04 -19.31
C ALA A 12 22.08 11.56 -19.72
N SER A 13 21.98 12.42 -20.75
CA SER A 13 20.72 13.08 -21.11
C SER A 13 19.64 12.10 -21.59
N ASN A 14 20.02 11.04 -22.31
CA ASN A 14 19.06 10.06 -22.80
C ASN A 14 18.50 9.22 -21.65
N GLU A 15 19.38 8.65 -20.83
CA GLU A 15 19.03 7.83 -19.68
C GLU A 15 18.16 8.62 -18.67
N LEU A 16 18.45 9.92 -18.49
CA LEU A 16 17.61 10.78 -17.69
C LEU A 16 16.20 10.93 -18.28
N MET A 17 16.09 11.23 -19.58
CA MET A 17 14.78 11.46 -20.21
C MET A 17 13.95 10.19 -20.26
N ASP A 18 14.56 9.04 -20.58
CA ASP A 18 13.88 7.74 -20.59
C ASP A 18 13.45 7.35 -19.17
N GLY A 19 14.28 7.60 -18.16
CA GLY A 19 13.95 7.39 -16.76
C GLY A 19 12.80 8.29 -16.26
N LEU A 20 12.75 9.54 -16.69
CA LEU A 20 11.64 10.44 -16.39
C LEU A 20 10.33 9.97 -17.04
N GLU A 21 10.38 9.51 -18.28
CA GLU A 21 9.22 8.95 -18.98
C GLU A 21 8.73 7.67 -18.25
N ALA A 22 9.64 6.76 -17.88
CA ALA A 22 9.30 5.57 -17.10
C ALA A 22 8.64 5.92 -15.75
N MET A 23 9.12 6.96 -15.04
CA MET A 23 8.48 7.45 -13.81
C MET A 23 7.03 7.92 -14.03
N HIS A 24 6.76 8.60 -15.14
CA HIS A 24 5.42 9.10 -15.44
C HIS A 24 4.43 8.01 -15.80
N HIS A 25 4.94 6.88 -16.27
CA HIS A 25 4.15 5.66 -16.55
C HIS A 25 4.19 4.65 -15.38
N VAL A 26 4.65 5.08 -14.20
CA VAL A 26 4.68 4.29 -12.95
C VAL A 26 5.62 3.07 -13.02
N ARG A 27 6.53 3.02 -14.00
CA ARG A 27 7.56 2.00 -14.16
C ARG A 27 8.79 2.33 -13.29
N PHE A 28 8.60 2.36 -11.96
CA PHE A 28 9.62 2.86 -11.03
C PHE A 28 10.90 2.02 -10.99
N ALA A 29 10.82 0.70 -11.19
CA ALA A 29 12.00 -0.16 -11.22
C ALA A 29 12.89 0.16 -12.42
N GLU A 30 12.29 0.30 -13.60
CA GLU A 30 12.94 0.71 -14.83
C GLU A 30 13.53 2.13 -14.71
N ALA A 31 12.75 3.08 -14.18
CA ALA A 31 13.22 4.45 -13.97
C ALA A 31 14.48 4.50 -13.10
N ARG A 32 14.51 3.75 -11.99
CA ARG A 32 15.69 3.65 -11.13
C ARG A 32 16.90 3.06 -11.86
N ALA A 33 16.70 2.00 -12.66
CA ALA A 33 17.76 1.39 -13.44
C ALA A 33 18.37 2.39 -14.44
N LEU A 34 17.52 3.14 -15.16
CA LEU A 34 17.93 4.16 -16.11
C LEU A 34 18.68 5.33 -15.43
N PHE A 35 18.23 5.77 -14.26
CA PHE A 35 18.97 6.81 -13.52
C PHE A 35 20.33 6.33 -13.02
N LEU A 36 20.43 5.06 -12.58
CA LEU A 36 21.72 4.45 -12.20
C LEU A 36 22.64 4.32 -13.40
N GLU A 37 22.16 3.86 -14.55
CA GLU A 37 22.93 3.84 -15.79
C GLU A 37 23.41 5.25 -16.19
N GLY A 38 22.55 6.26 -16.03
CA GLY A 38 22.92 7.66 -16.22
C GLY A 38 24.05 8.11 -15.29
N ILE A 39 24.04 7.69 -14.02
CA ILE A 39 25.10 7.98 -13.05
C ILE A 39 26.41 7.26 -13.40
N GLU A 40 26.34 6.01 -13.87
CA GLU A 40 27.52 5.26 -14.35
C GLU A 40 28.15 5.94 -15.55
N LYS A 41 27.33 6.50 -16.46
CA LYS A 41 27.79 7.20 -17.66
C LYS A 41 28.37 8.59 -17.37
N ASP A 42 27.76 9.30 -16.41
CA ASP A 42 28.22 10.61 -15.93
C ASP A 42 27.96 10.75 -14.43
N SER A 43 28.99 10.51 -13.63
CA SER A 43 28.91 10.63 -12.17
C SER A 43 28.58 12.03 -11.66
N ASN A 44 28.61 13.05 -12.52
CA ASN A 44 28.19 14.43 -12.20
C ASN A 44 26.75 14.73 -12.65
N CYS A 45 25.97 13.73 -13.05
CA CYS A 45 24.57 13.89 -13.43
C CYS A 45 23.69 14.26 -12.21
N ALA A 46 23.68 15.52 -11.82
CA ALA A 46 22.87 15.98 -10.69
C ALA A 46 21.38 15.69 -10.88
N SER A 47 20.85 15.78 -12.12
CA SER A 47 19.46 15.42 -12.45
C SER A 47 19.18 13.93 -12.24
N CYS A 48 20.13 13.03 -12.53
CA CYS A 48 19.97 11.60 -12.31
C CYS A 48 19.85 11.28 -10.81
N TYR A 49 20.71 11.86 -9.98
CA TYR A 49 20.64 11.72 -8.53
C TYR A 49 19.34 12.28 -7.95
N LEU A 50 18.88 13.47 -8.41
CA LEU A 50 17.61 14.04 -7.99
C LEU A 50 16.44 13.07 -8.25
N ASN A 51 16.37 12.51 -9.46
CA ASN A 51 15.25 11.68 -9.86
C ASN A 51 15.35 10.26 -9.29
N LEU A 52 16.57 9.73 -9.11
CA LEU A 52 16.79 8.50 -8.37
C LEU A 52 16.33 8.64 -6.92
N GLY A 53 16.68 9.72 -6.22
CA GLY A 53 16.18 10.02 -4.87
C GLY A 53 14.67 10.19 -4.83
N ASN A 54 14.06 10.77 -5.86
CA ASN A 54 12.61 10.89 -5.98
C ASN A 54 11.89 9.54 -6.20
N ALA A 55 12.56 8.58 -6.85
CA ALA A 55 12.04 7.24 -7.12
C ALA A 55 12.35 6.24 -5.98
N GLU A 56 13.24 6.59 -5.05
CA GLU A 56 13.72 5.70 -4.00
C GLU A 56 12.72 5.62 -2.83
N GLN A 57 12.48 4.40 -2.33
CA GLN A 57 11.59 4.12 -1.20
C GLN A 57 12.34 4.09 0.14
N ASP A 58 13.60 3.65 0.14
CA ASP A 58 14.45 3.68 1.35
C ASP A 58 14.79 5.12 1.72
N ARG A 59 14.45 5.51 2.95
CA ARG A 59 14.62 6.91 3.40
C ARG A 59 16.08 7.33 3.51
N VAL A 60 16.99 6.40 3.79
CA VAL A 60 18.42 6.68 3.93
C VAL A 60 19.04 6.90 2.56
N LEU A 61 18.80 5.97 1.63
CA LEU A 61 19.28 6.10 0.25
C LEU A 61 18.66 7.31 -0.45
N ARG A 62 17.35 7.57 -0.23
CA ARG A 62 16.71 8.79 -0.74
C ARG A 62 17.42 10.04 -0.31
N ARG A 63 17.75 10.14 0.99
CA ARG A 63 18.48 11.30 1.54
C ARG A 63 19.84 11.44 0.87
N GLU A 64 20.62 10.36 0.82
CA GLU A 64 21.94 10.34 0.19
C GLU A 64 21.90 10.82 -1.25
N TYR A 65 20.98 10.31 -2.06
CA TYR A 65 20.84 10.72 -3.46
C TYR A 65 20.42 12.18 -3.61
N LEU A 66 19.47 12.67 -2.79
CA LEU A 66 19.02 14.05 -2.89
C LEU A 66 20.08 15.05 -2.42
N GLU A 67 20.84 14.74 -1.36
CA GLU A 67 21.97 15.54 -0.91
C GLU A 67 23.10 15.56 -1.96
N THR A 68 23.42 14.40 -2.54
CA THR A 68 24.40 14.32 -3.66
C THR A 68 23.96 15.14 -4.86
N ALA A 69 22.68 15.11 -5.23
CA ALA A 69 22.16 15.94 -6.30
C ALA A 69 22.39 17.44 -6.04
N LEU A 70 22.15 17.88 -4.81
CA LEU A 70 22.35 19.29 -4.42
C LEU A 70 23.84 19.66 -4.38
N GLU A 71 24.72 18.78 -3.93
CA GLU A 71 26.18 19.00 -3.93
C GLU A 71 26.74 19.16 -5.35
N LEU A 72 26.24 18.37 -6.32
CA LEU A 72 26.63 18.44 -7.72
C LEU A 72 25.96 19.59 -8.46
N ALA A 73 24.98 20.27 -7.87
CA ALA A 73 24.18 21.29 -8.52
C ALA A 73 25.00 22.51 -8.95
N LYS A 74 24.84 22.95 -10.17
CA LYS A 74 25.51 24.15 -10.71
C LYS A 74 24.83 25.41 -10.19
N LYS A 75 25.60 26.29 -9.55
CA LYS A 75 25.11 27.55 -9.01
C LYS A 75 24.39 28.37 -10.07
N GLY A 76 23.18 28.79 -9.79
CA GLY A 76 22.36 29.61 -10.69
C GLY A 76 21.65 28.82 -11.81
N HIS A 77 21.85 27.51 -11.90
CA HIS A 77 21.07 26.68 -12.81
C HIS A 77 19.63 26.56 -12.32
N PRO A 78 18.60 26.67 -13.19
CA PRO A 78 17.19 26.67 -12.74
C PRO A 78 16.77 25.38 -12.00
N GLU A 79 17.27 24.22 -12.43
CA GLU A 79 16.96 22.93 -11.82
C GLU A 79 17.49 22.79 -10.37
N THR A 80 18.50 23.58 -9.99
CA THR A 80 19.02 23.60 -8.60
C THR A 80 17.90 23.89 -7.59
N LYS A 81 16.89 24.68 -7.95
CA LYS A 81 15.72 24.93 -7.10
C LYS A 81 14.91 23.68 -6.78
N LEU A 82 14.85 22.70 -7.72
CA LEU A 82 14.19 21.43 -7.46
C LEU A 82 14.98 20.59 -6.45
N MET A 83 16.30 20.61 -6.54
CA MET A 83 17.19 19.90 -5.62
C MET A 83 17.13 20.52 -4.21
N GLU A 84 17.15 21.85 -4.11
CA GLU A 84 16.95 22.58 -2.87
C GLU A 84 15.58 22.23 -2.22
N ALA A 85 14.49 22.26 -2.98
CA ALA A 85 13.16 21.90 -2.48
C ALA A 85 13.09 20.44 -2.03
N ALA A 86 13.73 19.52 -2.76
CA ALA A 86 13.75 18.11 -2.38
C ALA A 86 14.52 17.86 -1.07
N VAL A 87 15.66 18.54 -0.88
CA VAL A 87 16.44 18.45 0.36
C VAL A 87 15.69 19.11 1.54
N ASN A 88 15.09 20.28 1.35
CA ASN A 88 14.27 20.93 2.36
C ASN A 88 13.10 20.02 2.79
N TRP A 89 12.44 19.37 1.83
CA TRP A 89 11.37 18.44 2.13
C TRP A 89 11.81 17.27 3.03
N ILE A 90 12.95 16.64 2.74
CA ILE A 90 13.43 15.51 3.58
C ILE A 90 13.91 15.97 4.96
N ASN A 91 14.21 17.26 5.13
CA ASN A 91 14.56 17.90 6.41
C ASN A 91 13.34 18.43 7.18
N GLY A 92 12.14 18.40 6.58
CA GLY A 92 10.92 18.95 7.17
C GLY A 92 10.81 20.47 7.11
N GLU A 93 11.58 21.12 6.22
CA GLU A 93 11.68 22.59 6.11
C GLU A 93 10.81 23.17 4.97
N GLY A 94 10.05 22.31 4.25
CA GLY A 94 9.20 22.74 3.14
C GLY A 94 8.50 21.57 2.44
N GLY A 95 7.76 21.86 1.38
CA GLY A 95 7.05 20.89 0.53
C GLY A 95 7.91 20.40 -0.62
N ARG A 96 7.76 19.12 -0.97
CA ARG A 96 8.47 18.48 -2.10
C ARG A 96 8.30 19.22 -3.43
N PHE A 97 7.16 19.88 -3.62
CA PHE A 97 6.76 20.49 -4.89
C PHE A 97 6.85 22.03 -4.89
N ASP A 98 7.43 22.66 -3.86
CA ASP A 98 7.41 24.10 -3.66
C ASP A 98 8.05 24.91 -4.82
N ALA A 99 9.08 24.35 -5.44
CA ALA A 99 9.78 25.04 -6.54
C ALA A 99 9.08 24.90 -7.92
N TYR A 100 8.14 23.96 -8.07
CA TYR A 100 7.58 23.63 -9.38
C TYR A 100 6.71 24.74 -10.01
N PRO A 101 5.82 25.46 -9.27
CA PRO A 101 4.98 26.49 -9.88
C PRO A 101 5.77 27.61 -10.53
N ASP A 102 6.81 28.10 -9.88
CA ASP A 102 7.61 29.21 -10.41
C ASP A 102 8.49 28.79 -11.58
N LEU A 103 9.01 27.58 -11.57
CA LEU A 103 9.75 27.02 -12.69
C LEU A 103 8.83 26.77 -13.88
N TYR A 104 7.62 26.23 -13.67
CA TYR A 104 6.66 26.02 -14.73
C TYR A 104 6.17 27.32 -15.39
N LYS A 105 5.97 28.39 -14.61
CA LYS A 105 5.67 29.73 -15.18
C LYS A 105 6.72 30.16 -16.19
N LYS A 106 8.00 29.82 -15.96
CA LYS A 106 9.12 30.19 -16.84
C LYS A 106 9.31 29.19 -17.98
N TYR A 107 9.10 27.92 -17.75
CA TYR A 107 9.35 26.81 -18.66
C TYR A 107 8.06 26.08 -19.03
N LYS A 108 7.16 26.77 -19.70
CA LYS A 108 5.82 26.28 -20.03
C LYS A 108 5.82 25.03 -20.92
N GLY A 109 6.88 24.79 -21.72
CA GLY A 109 7.03 23.59 -22.56
C GLY A 109 7.35 22.30 -21.77
N ASP A 110 7.68 22.41 -20.50
CA ASP A 110 8.13 21.28 -19.68
C ASP A 110 6.93 20.55 -19.02
N ASN A 111 6.65 19.34 -19.49
CA ASN A 111 5.55 18.51 -19.01
C ASN A 111 5.79 17.96 -17.58
N PHE A 112 7.06 17.76 -17.19
CA PHE A 112 7.40 17.31 -15.85
C PHE A 112 7.17 18.41 -14.82
N LEU A 113 7.49 19.66 -15.18
CA LEU A 113 7.18 20.81 -14.34
C LEU A 113 5.67 21.06 -14.26
N ALA A 114 4.92 20.84 -15.35
CA ALA A 114 3.46 20.95 -15.33
C ALA A 114 2.85 19.96 -14.32
N ALA A 115 3.27 18.68 -14.35
CA ALA A 115 2.81 17.66 -13.41
C ALA A 115 3.18 18.00 -11.96
N GLY A 116 4.39 18.52 -11.72
CA GLY A 116 4.84 18.94 -10.40
C GLY A 116 4.09 20.16 -9.87
N ALA A 117 3.81 21.16 -10.72
CA ALA A 117 3.04 22.33 -10.36
C ALA A 117 1.58 21.98 -10.01
N TYR A 118 0.97 21.03 -10.74
CA TYR A 118 -0.34 20.48 -10.36
C TYR A 118 -0.29 19.82 -8.98
N ARG A 119 0.70 18.97 -8.71
CA ARG A 119 0.84 18.28 -7.41
C ARG A 119 1.05 19.27 -6.26
N PHE A 120 1.75 20.37 -6.50
CA PHE A 120 1.86 21.45 -5.51
C PHE A 120 0.47 22.03 -5.16
N GLN A 121 -0.33 22.37 -6.17
CA GLN A 121 -1.65 22.93 -5.95
C GLN A 121 -2.58 21.95 -5.24
N ALA A 122 -2.56 20.68 -5.66
CA ALA A 122 -3.37 19.63 -5.05
C ALA A 122 -3.01 19.38 -3.57
N SER A 123 -1.74 19.61 -3.19
CA SER A 123 -1.26 19.44 -1.81
C SER A 123 -1.59 20.63 -0.90
N ASN A 124 -1.89 21.80 -1.47
CA ASN A 124 -2.12 23.05 -0.72
C ASN A 124 -3.59 23.48 -0.72
N GLU A 125 -4.54 22.55 -0.82
CA GLU A 125 -6.00 22.77 -0.73
C GLU A 125 -6.60 23.66 -1.85
N PHE A 126 -5.94 23.73 -3.02
CA PHE A 126 -6.45 24.43 -4.20
C PHE A 126 -6.72 23.47 -5.39
N PRO A 127 -7.54 22.43 -5.22
CA PRO A 127 -7.70 21.38 -6.24
C PRO A 127 -8.21 21.96 -7.58
N ASP A 128 -9.19 22.84 -7.58
CA ASP A 128 -9.78 23.40 -8.79
C ASP A 128 -8.80 24.22 -9.64
N TYR A 129 -7.95 25.00 -8.97
CA TYR A 129 -6.90 25.77 -9.68
C TYR A 129 -5.85 24.84 -10.29
N GLY A 130 -5.51 23.77 -9.58
CA GLY A 130 -4.57 22.75 -10.07
C GLY A 130 -5.11 22.02 -11.30
N VAL A 131 -6.41 21.70 -11.34
CA VAL A 131 -7.07 21.07 -12.50
C VAL A 131 -7.01 21.97 -13.72
N GLY A 132 -7.38 23.24 -13.60
CA GLY A 132 -7.32 24.19 -14.72
C GLY A 132 -5.91 24.37 -15.30
N LEU A 133 -4.88 24.42 -14.45
CA LEU A 133 -3.47 24.45 -14.89
C LEU A 133 -3.12 23.18 -15.68
N LEU A 134 -3.56 22.02 -15.20
CA LEU A 134 -3.27 20.75 -15.81
C LEU A 134 -4.00 20.56 -17.15
N GLU A 135 -5.26 21.05 -17.27
CA GLU A 135 -6.03 21.07 -18.51
C GLU A 135 -5.34 21.93 -19.59
N GLU A 136 -4.89 23.14 -19.23
CA GLU A 136 -4.10 23.98 -20.13
C GLU A 136 -2.83 23.27 -20.59
N ALA A 137 -2.10 22.66 -19.66
CA ALA A 137 -0.86 21.96 -19.96
C ALA A 137 -1.10 20.72 -20.84
N ALA A 138 -2.08 19.88 -20.51
CA ALA A 138 -2.41 18.67 -21.27
C ALA A 138 -2.83 19.01 -22.70
N SER A 139 -3.71 19.99 -22.88
CA SER A 139 -4.16 20.46 -24.19
C SER A 139 -2.99 20.99 -25.06
N ARG A 140 -2.07 21.71 -24.45
CA ARG A 140 -0.94 22.34 -25.17
C ARG A 140 0.19 21.37 -25.44
N LEU A 141 0.54 20.50 -24.50
CA LEU A 141 1.70 19.61 -24.57
C LEU A 141 1.35 18.24 -25.15
N ASN A 142 0.07 17.86 -25.11
CA ASN A 142 -0.48 16.58 -25.61
C ASN A 142 0.32 15.36 -25.14
N LYS A 143 0.60 15.27 -23.83
CA LYS A 143 1.34 14.18 -23.20
C LYS A 143 0.39 13.30 -22.39
N GLY A 144 0.43 11.98 -22.63
CA GLY A 144 -0.50 11.00 -22.05
C GLY A 144 -0.57 11.05 -20.52
N HIS A 145 0.56 11.12 -19.84
CA HIS A 145 0.57 11.17 -18.37
C HIS A 145 -0.12 12.40 -17.76
N LEU A 146 -0.20 13.54 -18.50
CA LEU A 146 -0.96 14.70 -18.03
C LEU A 146 -2.46 14.43 -18.08
N TYR A 147 -2.93 13.71 -19.11
CA TYR A 147 -4.32 13.26 -19.17
C TYR A 147 -4.63 12.23 -18.08
N ASN A 148 -3.69 11.34 -17.76
CA ASN A 148 -3.85 10.43 -16.65
C ASN A 148 -4.00 11.17 -15.31
N LEU A 149 -3.19 12.18 -15.04
CA LEU A 149 -3.33 13.02 -13.84
C LEU A 149 -4.67 13.76 -13.80
N LEU A 150 -5.17 14.23 -14.94
CA LEU A 150 -6.51 14.84 -15.05
C LEU A 150 -7.59 13.84 -14.69
N ALA A 151 -7.56 12.63 -15.26
CA ALA A 151 -8.54 11.60 -14.95
C ALA A 151 -8.62 11.33 -13.44
N TYR A 152 -7.48 11.13 -12.79
CA TYR A 152 -7.44 10.91 -11.34
C TYR A 152 -7.91 12.13 -10.53
N SER A 153 -7.69 13.35 -10.99
CA SER A 153 -8.20 14.53 -10.30
C SER A 153 -9.73 14.59 -10.32
N TYR A 154 -10.35 14.19 -11.42
CA TYR A 154 -11.80 14.09 -11.54
C TYR A 154 -12.38 12.92 -10.74
N ILE A 155 -11.75 11.75 -10.76
CA ILE A 155 -12.16 10.58 -9.96
C ILE A 155 -12.11 10.87 -8.45
N ARG A 156 -11.10 11.59 -7.97
CA ARG A 156 -11.00 11.97 -6.55
C ARG A 156 -12.12 12.91 -6.12
N ASN A 157 -12.48 13.87 -6.96
CA ASN A 157 -13.56 14.80 -6.68
C ASN A 157 -14.92 14.10 -6.67
N TYR A 158 -15.08 13.04 -7.48
CA TYR A 158 -16.27 12.20 -7.49
C TYR A 158 -16.50 11.47 -6.16
N ASN A 159 -15.47 10.90 -5.58
CA ASN A 159 -15.56 10.17 -4.31
C ASN A 159 -15.67 11.08 -3.08
N ALA A 160 -15.77 12.41 -3.26
CA ALA A 160 -15.95 13.33 -2.14
C ALA A 160 -17.41 13.26 -1.64
N PRO A 161 -17.66 13.13 -0.33
CA PRO A 161 -19.01 13.09 0.22
C PRO A 161 -19.79 14.33 -0.12
N GLY A 162 -20.96 14.20 -0.75
CA GLY A 162 -21.92 15.27 -1.02
C GLY A 162 -21.96 15.83 -2.44
N ASN A 163 -21.37 15.15 -3.41
CA ASN A 163 -21.39 15.56 -4.82
C ASN A 163 -22.45 14.76 -5.59
N ASP A 164 -23.60 15.37 -5.88
CA ASP A 164 -24.71 14.78 -6.67
C ASP A 164 -24.58 15.06 -8.20
N GLU A 165 -23.53 15.79 -8.65
CA GLU A 165 -23.30 16.16 -10.07
C GLU A 165 -22.41 15.17 -10.83
N ASP A 166 -22.54 13.91 -10.56
CA ASP A 166 -21.51 12.88 -10.72
C ASP A 166 -21.28 12.38 -12.14
N ASP A 167 -22.29 12.39 -13.01
CA ASP A 167 -22.15 11.79 -14.35
C ASP A 167 -21.20 12.61 -15.26
N GLU A 168 -21.22 13.95 -15.21
CA GLU A 168 -20.36 14.79 -16.05
C GLU A 168 -18.88 14.66 -15.71
N MET A 169 -18.56 14.60 -14.41
CA MET A 169 -17.16 14.40 -13.95
C MET A 169 -16.62 13.03 -14.35
N TYR A 170 -17.48 12.03 -14.29
CA TYR A 170 -17.15 10.67 -14.72
C TYR A 170 -16.85 10.60 -16.21
N GLU A 171 -17.70 11.20 -17.05
CA GLU A 171 -17.49 11.25 -18.49
C GLU A 171 -16.21 12.01 -18.84
N LYS A 172 -15.89 13.09 -18.14
CA LYS A 172 -14.61 13.80 -18.31
C LYS A 172 -13.42 12.93 -17.94
N ALA A 173 -13.47 12.24 -16.79
CA ALA A 173 -12.41 11.33 -16.36
C ALA A 173 -12.18 10.22 -17.41
N LEU A 174 -13.26 9.59 -17.89
CA LEU A 174 -13.20 8.58 -18.93
C LEU A 174 -12.57 9.12 -20.22
N GLY A 175 -13.02 10.29 -20.69
CA GLY A 175 -12.46 10.92 -21.88
C GLY A 175 -10.95 11.18 -21.77
N TYR A 176 -10.46 11.55 -20.58
CA TYR A 176 -9.02 11.74 -20.36
C TYR A 176 -8.26 10.41 -20.32
N ILE A 177 -8.82 9.35 -19.76
CA ILE A 177 -8.20 8.01 -19.78
C ILE A 177 -8.14 7.48 -21.22
N GLU A 178 -9.22 7.61 -21.99
CA GLU A 178 -9.24 7.23 -23.40
C GLU A 178 -8.20 8.00 -24.22
N LYS A 179 -8.03 9.29 -23.93
CA LYS A 179 -6.97 10.09 -24.54
C LYS A 179 -5.57 9.65 -24.14
N TYR A 180 -5.39 9.20 -22.89
CA TYR A 180 -4.13 8.60 -22.45
C TYR A 180 -3.83 7.30 -23.22
N ILE A 181 -4.79 6.42 -23.39
CA ILE A 181 -4.66 5.18 -24.17
C ILE A 181 -4.37 5.48 -25.64
N GLU A 182 -5.07 6.45 -26.25
CA GLU A 182 -4.82 6.88 -27.64
C GLU A 182 -3.36 7.30 -27.86
N LEU A 183 -2.79 8.05 -26.93
CA LEU A 183 -1.42 8.55 -27.00
C LEU A 183 -0.37 7.49 -26.62
N ASN A 184 -0.73 6.54 -25.80
CA ASN A 184 0.17 5.52 -25.23
C ASN A 184 -0.45 4.11 -25.28
N PRO A 185 -0.76 3.57 -26.46
CA PRO A 185 -1.48 2.28 -26.57
C PRO A 185 -0.67 1.07 -26.11
N ASN A 186 0.64 1.21 -25.94
CA ASN A 186 1.54 0.16 -25.48
C ASN A 186 1.97 0.36 -24.02
N GLU A 187 1.29 1.21 -23.26
CA GLU A 187 1.56 1.45 -21.85
C GLU A 187 0.55 0.72 -20.97
N ALA A 188 1.02 -0.25 -20.19
CA ALA A 188 0.18 -1.02 -19.26
C ALA A 188 -0.56 -0.12 -18.27
N ASN A 189 0.09 0.93 -17.77
CA ASN A 189 -0.52 1.90 -16.86
C ASN A 189 -1.74 2.62 -17.45
N ALA A 190 -1.87 2.73 -18.77
CA ALA A 190 -3.05 3.35 -19.38
C ALA A 190 -4.30 2.47 -19.23
N TYR A 191 -4.15 1.16 -19.41
CA TYR A 191 -5.21 0.18 -19.19
C TYR A 191 -5.48 -0.07 -17.71
N ASP A 192 -4.47 -0.04 -16.85
CA ASP A 192 -4.64 -0.11 -15.40
C ASP A 192 -5.47 1.06 -14.89
N SER A 193 -5.24 2.28 -15.41
CA SER A 193 -6.04 3.46 -15.06
C SER A 193 -7.50 3.35 -15.50
N LEU A 194 -7.76 2.77 -16.69
CA LEU A 194 -9.13 2.49 -17.15
C LEU A 194 -9.80 1.41 -16.29
N ALA A 195 -9.06 0.40 -15.92
CA ALA A 195 -9.55 -0.64 -15.03
C ALA A 195 -9.90 -0.09 -13.65
N GLU A 196 -9.05 0.77 -13.06
CA GLU A 196 -9.31 1.43 -11.77
C GLU A 196 -10.54 2.33 -11.84
N PHE A 197 -10.73 3.04 -12.96
CA PHE A 197 -11.95 3.81 -13.21
C PHE A 197 -13.20 2.94 -13.12
N TYR A 198 -13.23 1.81 -13.83
CA TYR A 198 -14.37 0.89 -13.78
C TYR A 198 -14.54 0.22 -12.42
N LEU A 199 -13.44 -0.08 -11.72
CA LEU A 199 -13.46 -0.62 -10.37
C LEU A 199 -14.16 0.33 -9.40
N ASN A 200 -13.82 1.62 -9.45
CA ASN A 200 -14.45 2.66 -8.63
C ASN A 200 -15.94 2.85 -8.97
N LYS A 201 -16.33 2.61 -10.22
CA LYS A 201 -17.74 2.63 -10.65
C LYS A 201 -18.52 1.36 -10.23
N GLY A 202 -17.83 0.32 -9.76
CA GLY A 202 -18.42 -0.98 -9.45
C GLY A 202 -18.70 -1.85 -10.69
N ASP A 203 -18.22 -1.47 -11.86
CA ASP A 203 -18.26 -2.29 -13.09
C ASP A 203 -17.07 -3.25 -13.08
N PHE A 204 -17.20 -4.29 -12.26
CA PHE A 204 -16.11 -5.24 -12.02
C PHE A 204 -15.73 -6.03 -13.28
N ASP A 205 -16.67 -6.29 -14.20
CA ASP A 205 -16.39 -7.02 -15.44
C ASP A 205 -15.44 -6.22 -16.32
N LYS A 206 -15.72 -4.95 -16.55
CA LYS A 206 -14.83 -4.06 -17.31
C LYS A 206 -13.52 -3.80 -16.60
N ALA A 207 -13.53 -3.69 -15.26
CA ALA A 207 -12.31 -3.55 -14.49
C ALA A 207 -11.37 -4.74 -14.69
N ILE A 208 -11.91 -5.97 -14.60
CA ILE A 208 -11.16 -7.21 -14.81
C ILE A 208 -10.60 -7.29 -16.23
N GLU A 209 -11.41 -6.98 -17.24
CA GLU A 209 -11.00 -6.96 -18.66
C GLU A 209 -9.81 -6.02 -18.87
N ASN A 210 -9.88 -4.81 -18.38
CA ASN A 210 -8.83 -3.81 -18.57
C ASN A 210 -7.56 -4.11 -17.75
N TYR A 211 -7.66 -4.68 -16.55
CA TYR A 211 -6.48 -5.18 -15.84
C TYR A 211 -5.81 -6.35 -16.58
N GLN A 212 -6.58 -7.20 -17.26
CA GLN A 212 -6.02 -8.25 -18.11
C GLN A 212 -5.29 -7.67 -19.31
N LEU A 213 -5.86 -6.64 -19.96
CA LEU A 213 -5.18 -5.91 -21.05
C LEU A 213 -3.87 -5.26 -20.57
N ALA A 214 -3.87 -4.64 -19.38
CA ALA A 214 -2.64 -4.09 -18.80
C ALA A 214 -1.56 -5.17 -18.62
N PHE A 215 -1.95 -6.35 -18.11
CA PHE A 215 -1.05 -7.49 -17.97
C PHE A 215 -0.55 -8.05 -19.31
N GLU A 216 -1.40 -8.07 -20.35
CA GLU A 216 -1.01 -8.49 -21.70
C GLU A 216 -0.01 -7.53 -22.34
N VAL A 217 -0.15 -6.22 -22.08
CA VAL A 217 0.77 -5.19 -22.56
C VAL A 217 2.13 -5.28 -21.86
N ASP A 218 2.13 -5.47 -20.56
CA ASP A 218 3.34 -5.65 -19.76
C ASP A 218 3.11 -6.65 -18.62
N PRO A 219 3.55 -7.92 -18.78
CA PRO A 219 3.43 -8.93 -17.75
C PRO A 219 4.21 -8.65 -16.46
N GLU A 220 5.21 -7.75 -16.50
CA GLU A 220 6.01 -7.35 -15.35
C GLU A 220 5.42 -6.13 -14.62
N PHE A 221 4.33 -5.56 -15.12
CA PHE A 221 3.64 -4.44 -14.48
C PHE A 221 2.89 -4.93 -13.22
N GLU A 222 3.56 -4.83 -12.08
CA GLU A 222 3.10 -5.38 -10.78
C GLU A 222 1.70 -4.90 -10.36
N TRP A 223 1.34 -3.64 -10.70
CA TRP A 223 0.06 -3.05 -10.34
C TRP A 223 -1.13 -3.76 -10.99
N ALA A 224 -1.04 -4.10 -12.28
CA ALA A 224 -2.11 -4.81 -12.98
C ALA A 224 -2.42 -6.17 -12.36
N THR A 225 -1.40 -6.96 -12.03
CA THR A 225 -1.57 -8.28 -11.39
C THR A 225 -2.24 -8.16 -10.03
N ARG A 226 -1.77 -7.21 -9.22
CA ARG A 226 -2.33 -6.93 -7.89
C ARG A 226 -3.79 -6.48 -7.99
N ASN A 227 -4.06 -5.50 -8.84
CA ASN A 227 -5.38 -4.87 -8.96
C ASN A 227 -6.40 -5.79 -9.63
N LEU A 228 -5.98 -6.63 -10.57
CA LEU A 228 -6.82 -7.70 -11.13
C LEU A 228 -7.35 -8.65 -10.05
N SER A 229 -6.49 -9.01 -9.09
CA SER A 229 -6.90 -9.85 -7.96
C SER A 229 -7.90 -9.15 -7.06
N VAL A 230 -7.73 -7.82 -6.84
CA VAL A 230 -8.69 -6.98 -6.10
C VAL A 230 -10.04 -6.94 -6.79
N ALA A 231 -10.06 -6.68 -8.11
CA ALA A 231 -11.30 -6.59 -8.88
C ALA A 231 -12.09 -7.91 -8.87
N LYS A 232 -11.41 -9.04 -9.07
CA LYS A 232 -12.01 -10.38 -8.97
C LYS A 232 -12.57 -10.69 -7.58
N TYR A 233 -11.89 -10.25 -6.54
CA TYR A 233 -12.38 -10.40 -5.16
C TYR A 233 -13.64 -9.55 -4.95
N GLN A 234 -13.63 -8.27 -5.32
CA GLN A 234 -14.78 -7.37 -5.17
C GLN A 234 -15.99 -7.83 -5.98
N GLN A 235 -15.77 -8.31 -7.21
CA GLN A 235 -16.84 -8.90 -8.03
C GLN A 235 -17.53 -10.08 -7.32
N ARG A 236 -16.73 -11.00 -6.75
CA ARG A 236 -17.30 -12.13 -5.97
C ARG A 236 -18.05 -11.65 -4.74
N MET A 237 -17.53 -10.64 -4.05
CA MET A 237 -18.17 -10.10 -2.86
C MET A 237 -19.48 -9.37 -3.18
N ALA A 238 -19.52 -8.64 -4.28
CA ALA A 238 -20.73 -7.99 -4.77
C ALA A 238 -21.82 -8.99 -5.20
N ALA A 239 -21.40 -10.11 -5.81
CA ALA A 239 -22.32 -11.17 -6.22
C ALA A 239 -22.91 -11.97 -5.05
N ASP A 240 -22.25 -11.98 -3.88
CA ASP A 240 -22.64 -12.80 -2.73
C ASP A 240 -22.51 -12.04 -1.39
N ASP A 241 -23.10 -10.85 -1.35
CA ASP A 241 -23.11 -9.93 -0.18
C ASP A 241 -23.64 -10.59 1.11
N THR A 242 -24.46 -11.63 1.00
CA THR A 242 -25.02 -12.35 2.16
C THR A 242 -24.02 -13.21 2.92
N LYS A 243 -22.85 -13.50 2.33
CA LYS A 243 -21.82 -14.37 2.92
C LYS A 243 -20.65 -13.62 3.58
N LEU A 244 -20.78 -12.31 3.72
CA LEU A 244 -19.89 -11.47 4.51
C LEU A 244 -20.58 -11.02 5.80
N ILE A 245 -19.81 -10.92 6.89
CA ILE A 245 -20.28 -10.26 8.09
C ILE A 245 -20.35 -8.75 7.85
N LYS A 246 -21.45 -8.12 8.30
CA LYS A 246 -21.63 -6.67 8.21
C LYS A 246 -21.36 -6.06 9.58
N TRP A 247 -20.31 -5.27 9.67
CA TRP A 247 -19.94 -4.56 10.88
C TRP A 247 -20.95 -3.46 11.21
N THR A 248 -21.31 -3.36 12.50
CA THR A 248 -22.29 -2.41 13.01
C THR A 248 -21.64 -1.04 13.21
N SER A 249 -21.56 -0.26 12.19
CA SER A 249 -21.31 1.18 12.22
C SER A 249 -22.11 1.83 11.09
N GLU A 250 -22.69 2.98 11.34
CA GLU A 250 -23.39 3.76 10.31
C GLU A 250 -22.39 4.56 9.45
N LYS A 251 -21.13 4.70 9.92
CA LYS A 251 -20.09 5.50 9.24
C LYS A 251 -19.18 4.62 8.41
N LEU A 252 -19.20 4.80 7.10
CA LEU A 252 -18.36 4.02 6.17
C LEU A 252 -16.87 4.17 6.49
N ASP A 253 -16.42 5.37 6.80
CA ASP A 253 -15.00 5.62 7.11
C ASP A 253 -14.55 4.90 8.38
N ALA A 254 -15.41 4.83 9.41
CA ALA A 254 -15.13 4.03 10.60
C ALA A 254 -14.96 2.54 10.27
N LYS A 255 -15.83 1.99 9.40
CA LYS A 255 -15.71 0.60 8.91
C LYS A 255 -14.44 0.38 8.11
N ASN A 256 -14.06 1.32 7.24
CA ASN A 256 -12.83 1.24 6.45
C ASN A 256 -11.59 1.22 7.34
N LEU A 257 -11.54 2.11 8.33
CA LEU A 257 -10.45 2.15 9.33
C LEU A 257 -10.42 0.89 10.20
N PHE A 258 -11.57 0.37 10.60
CA PHE A 258 -11.68 -0.91 11.29
C PHE A 258 -11.08 -2.05 10.45
N ASN A 259 -11.47 -2.18 9.19
CA ASN A 259 -10.93 -3.19 8.27
C ASN A 259 -9.42 -3.01 8.04
N GLN A 260 -8.93 -1.76 7.96
CA GLN A 260 -7.49 -1.47 7.93
C GLN A 260 -6.79 -1.93 9.20
N GLY A 261 -7.37 -1.66 10.37
CA GLY A 261 -6.86 -2.12 11.65
C GLY A 261 -6.79 -3.65 11.74
N MET A 262 -7.83 -4.36 11.27
CA MET A 262 -7.85 -5.82 11.20
C MET A 262 -6.74 -6.36 10.30
N TRP A 263 -6.54 -5.74 9.12
CA TRP A 263 -5.47 -6.13 8.21
C TRP A 263 -4.09 -5.90 8.83
N GLN A 264 -3.86 -4.77 9.50
CA GLN A 264 -2.62 -4.45 10.21
C GLN A 264 -2.38 -5.42 11.37
N PHE A 265 -3.44 -5.79 12.11
CA PHE A 265 -3.39 -6.76 13.19
C PHE A 265 -2.80 -8.10 12.73
N TYR A 266 -3.28 -8.65 11.61
CA TYR A 266 -2.78 -9.91 11.05
C TYR A 266 -1.40 -9.81 10.38
N ASN A 267 -0.93 -8.60 10.10
CA ASN A 267 0.43 -8.34 9.64
C ASN A 267 1.40 -8.00 10.77
N LEU A 268 1.00 -8.21 12.04
CA LEU A 268 1.78 -7.92 13.25
C LEU A 268 2.17 -6.44 13.40
N GLU A 269 1.49 -5.53 12.74
CA GLU A 269 1.66 -4.07 12.84
C GLU A 269 0.79 -3.51 13.98
N TRP A 270 0.99 -4.01 15.21
CA TRP A 270 0.04 -3.78 16.32
C TRP A 270 -0.14 -2.31 16.71
N GLU A 271 0.93 -1.50 16.72
CA GLU A 271 0.84 -0.06 16.97
C GLU A 271 -0.03 0.64 15.91
N LYS A 272 0.11 0.24 14.63
CA LYS A 272 -0.71 0.80 13.54
C LYS A 272 -2.16 0.31 13.65
N ALA A 273 -2.37 -0.95 13.97
CA ALA A 273 -3.71 -1.51 14.20
C ALA A 273 -4.42 -0.76 15.32
N ASN A 274 -3.73 -0.54 16.44
CA ASN A 274 -4.23 0.24 17.56
C ASN A 274 -4.65 1.66 17.15
N ASN A 275 -3.82 2.35 16.36
CA ASN A 275 -4.13 3.68 15.85
C ASN A 275 -5.35 3.66 14.90
N SER A 276 -5.44 2.67 14.01
CA SER A 276 -6.58 2.54 13.09
C SER A 276 -7.88 2.26 13.83
N PHE A 277 -7.87 1.38 14.84
CA PHE A 277 -9.04 1.17 15.71
C PHE A 277 -9.39 2.42 16.52
N THR A 278 -8.40 3.15 17.03
CA THR A 278 -8.62 4.41 17.75
C THR A 278 -9.30 5.43 16.85
N THR A 279 -8.81 5.63 15.64
CA THR A 279 -9.43 6.57 14.71
C THR A 279 -10.84 6.10 14.27
N ALA A 280 -11.05 4.79 14.11
CA ALA A 280 -12.40 4.25 13.84
C ALA A 280 -13.37 4.56 14.99
N ILE A 281 -12.93 4.45 16.23
CA ILE A 281 -13.70 4.80 17.44
C ILE A 281 -13.96 6.31 17.50
N GLU A 282 -12.98 7.15 17.22
CA GLU A 282 -13.15 8.61 17.18
C GLU A 282 -14.20 9.03 16.13
N MET A 283 -14.26 8.30 15.01
CA MET A 283 -15.29 8.53 13.99
C MET A 283 -16.66 8.02 14.41
N ASP A 284 -16.72 6.88 15.10
CA ASP A 284 -17.95 6.28 15.60
C ASP A 284 -17.75 5.70 16.99
N GLU A 285 -18.01 6.51 18.01
CA GLU A 285 -17.88 6.12 19.42
C GLU A 285 -18.79 4.94 19.82
N SER A 286 -19.83 4.63 19.03
CA SER A 286 -20.73 3.51 19.26
C SER A 286 -20.24 2.18 18.66
N PHE A 287 -19.12 2.18 17.92
CA PHE A 287 -18.59 0.99 17.26
C PHE A 287 -17.94 0.01 18.24
N ALA A 288 -18.78 -0.74 18.94
CA ALA A 288 -18.40 -1.63 20.05
C ALA A 288 -17.29 -2.63 19.68
N LEU A 289 -17.35 -3.24 18.49
CA LEU A 289 -16.35 -4.21 18.06
C LEU A 289 -14.97 -3.59 17.87
N ALA A 290 -14.89 -2.30 17.50
CA ALA A 290 -13.61 -1.60 17.36
C ALA A 290 -12.88 -1.49 18.71
N TYR A 291 -13.58 -1.23 19.80
CA TYR A 291 -13.00 -1.30 21.15
C TYR A 291 -12.51 -2.70 21.50
N ALA A 292 -13.30 -3.74 21.21
CA ALA A 292 -12.91 -5.12 21.50
C ALA A 292 -11.65 -5.55 20.71
N MET A 293 -11.51 -5.13 19.46
CA MET A 293 -10.33 -5.44 18.66
C MET A 293 -9.12 -4.60 19.06
N ARG A 294 -9.32 -3.36 19.51
CA ARG A 294 -8.25 -2.56 20.12
C ARG A 294 -7.77 -3.19 21.43
N ALA A 295 -8.66 -3.70 22.25
CA ALA A 295 -8.32 -4.47 23.45
C ALA A 295 -7.43 -5.67 23.15
N ARG A 296 -7.76 -6.47 22.11
CA ARG A 296 -6.89 -7.57 21.67
C ARG A 296 -5.50 -7.08 21.25
N THR A 297 -5.44 -5.95 20.60
CA THR A 297 -4.15 -5.33 20.23
C THR A 297 -3.36 -4.92 21.45
N HIS A 298 -4.01 -4.35 22.47
CA HIS A 298 -3.39 -4.03 23.76
C HIS A 298 -2.86 -5.27 24.47
N LEU A 299 -3.57 -6.41 24.45
CA LEU A 299 -3.08 -7.67 25.03
C LEU A 299 -1.79 -8.14 24.35
N LEU A 300 -1.71 -8.08 23.01
CA LEU A 300 -0.49 -8.44 22.29
C LEU A 300 0.67 -7.47 22.57
N MET A 301 0.36 -6.20 22.88
CA MET A 301 1.32 -5.20 23.33
C MET A 301 1.61 -5.26 24.84
N GLN A 302 1.14 -6.29 25.55
CA GLN A 302 1.30 -6.51 27.00
C GLN A 302 0.72 -5.38 27.86
N ASN A 303 -0.29 -4.67 27.38
CA ASN A 303 -1.01 -3.63 28.10
C ASN A 303 -2.38 -4.12 28.60
N GLN A 304 -2.34 -4.89 29.68
CA GLN A 304 -3.54 -5.51 30.28
C GLN A 304 -4.57 -4.48 30.77
N THR A 305 -4.10 -3.34 31.30
CA THR A 305 -5.00 -2.29 31.85
C THR A 305 -5.87 -1.71 30.75
N SER A 306 -5.27 -1.21 29.66
CA SER A 306 -6.02 -0.64 28.53
C SER A 306 -6.89 -1.68 27.84
N ALA A 307 -6.45 -2.94 27.80
CA ALA A 307 -7.27 -4.02 27.25
C ALA A 307 -8.54 -4.24 28.05
N THR A 308 -8.46 -4.23 29.37
CA THR A 308 -9.63 -4.40 30.24
C THR A 308 -10.59 -3.21 30.13
N GLU A 309 -10.06 -1.99 30.15
CA GLU A 309 -10.85 -0.77 29.94
C GLU A 309 -11.63 -0.79 28.62
N ASP A 310 -10.98 -1.14 27.55
CA ASP A 310 -11.60 -1.24 26.23
C ASP A 310 -12.68 -2.33 26.16
N LEU A 311 -12.45 -3.49 26.78
CA LEU A 311 -13.45 -4.56 26.83
C LEU A 311 -14.68 -4.16 27.65
N ASP A 312 -14.50 -3.45 28.77
CA ASP A 312 -15.61 -2.93 29.56
C ASP A 312 -16.49 -1.98 28.75
N VAL A 313 -15.85 -1.07 27.97
CA VAL A 313 -16.55 -0.17 27.05
C VAL A 313 -17.27 -0.97 25.95
N ALA A 314 -16.58 -1.92 25.31
CA ALA A 314 -17.14 -2.75 24.25
C ALA A 314 -18.40 -3.50 24.71
N VAL A 315 -18.36 -4.09 25.92
CA VAL A 315 -19.51 -4.79 26.52
C VAL A 315 -20.65 -3.81 26.75
N SER A 316 -20.38 -2.63 27.33
CA SER A 316 -21.41 -1.62 27.59
C SER A 316 -22.13 -1.15 26.33
N MET A 317 -21.39 -1.05 25.21
CA MET A 317 -21.88 -0.61 23.89
C MET A 317 -22.49 -1.74 23.05
N SER A 318 -22.25 -3.00 23.41
CA SER A 318 -22.65 -4.18 22.64
C SER A 318 -24.15 -4.35 22.46
N LEU A 319 -24.97 -3.61 23.22
CA LEU A 319 -26.44 -3.63 23.09
C LEU A 319 -26.89 -3.11 21.71
N ASN A 320 -26.13 -2.22 21.09
CA ASN A 320 -26.41 -1.65 19.79
C ASN A 320 -25.71 -2.39 18.63
N ALA A 321 -24.86 -3.38 18.96
CA ALA A 321 -24.16 -4.17 17.97
C ALA A 321 -25.04 -5.30 17.41
N SER A 322 -24.66 -5.86 16.26
CA SER A 322 -25.31 -7.06 15.72
C SER A 322 -25.20 -8.24 16.69
N ALA A 323 -26.06 -9.23 16.53
CA ALA A 323 -26.04 -10.42 17.39
C ALA A 323 -24.70 -11.18 17.32
N GLU A 324 -24.07 -11.16 16.15
CA GLU A 324 -22.77 -11.74 15.90
C GLU A 324 -21.66 -10.98 16.62
N GLU A 325 -21.58 -9.68 16.43
CA GLU A 325 -20.58 -8.82 17.10
C GLU A 325 -20.74 -8.87 18.62
N LYS A 326 -21.97 -8.82 19.10
CA LYS A 326 -22.26 -8.96 20.53
C LYS A 326 -21.69 -10.26 21.09
N LYS A 327 -21.86 -11.39 20.37
CA LYS A 327 -21.28 -12.68 20.81
C LYS A 327 -19.75 -12.62 20.81
N MET A 328 -19.14 -12.04 19.78
CA MET A 328 -17.68 -11.87 19.72
C MET A 328 -17.18 -11.04 20.90
N ILE A 329 -17.81 -9.91 21.18
CA ILE A 329 -17.43 -9.00 22.27
C ILE A 329 -17.54 -9.69 23.63
N LEU A 330 -18.68 -10.34 23.91
CA LEU A 330 -18.91 -11.00 25.19
C LEU A 330 -17.95 -12.17 25.44
N THR A 331 -17.64 -12.95 24.40
CA THR A 331 -16.68 -14.05 24.53
C THR A 331 -15.25 -13.57 24.66
N LEU A 332 -14.84 -12.48 24.00
CA LEU A 332 -13.53 -11.84 24.22
C LEU A 332 -13.41 -11.31 25.66
N TYR A 333 -14.48 -10.74 26.19
CA TYR A 333 -14.53 -10.28 27.57
C TYR A 333 -14.38 -11.46 28.55
N ASP A 334 -15.17 -12.53 28.36
CA ASP A 334 -15.12 -13.73 29.19
C ASP A 334 -13.73 -14.39 29.14
N ASP A 335 -13.14 -14.49 27.96
CA ASP A 335 -11.81 -15.09 27.78
C ASP A 335 -10.73 -14.26 28.49
N ASN A 336 -10.84 -12.92 28.47
CA ASN A 336 -9.92 -12.04 29.20
C ASN A 336 -10.08 -12.15 30.73
N GLN A 337 -11.31 -12.32 31.23
CA GLN A 337 -11.58 -12.36 32.66
C GLN A 337 -11.38 -13.76 33.28
N LEU A 338 -11.70 -14.80 32.51
CA LEU A 338 -11.83 -16.18 33.03
C LEU A 338 -10.77 -17.14 32.46
N GLY A 339 -9.98 -16.68 31.43
CA GLY A 339 -9.02 -17.54 30.75
C GLY A 339 -9.69 -18.67 29.96
N THR A 340 -10.89 -18.45 29.45
CA THR A 340 -11.59 -19.42 28.59
C THR A 340 -11.19 -19.24 27.13
N ASN A 341 -11.58 -20.15 26.24
CA ASN A 341 -11.41 -20.07 24.78
C ASN A 341 -12.78 -20.03 24.09
N SER A 342 -13.68 -19.20 24.60
CA SER A 342 -15.07 -19.11 24.13
C SER A 342 -15.19 -18.40 22.79
N PHE A 343 -14.31 -17.43 22.53
CA PHE A 343 -14.23 -16.67 21.28
C PHE A 343 -13.99 -17.58 20.09
N ASP A 344 -13.08 -18.54 20.21
CA ASP A 344 -12.73 -19.50 19.16
C ASP A 344 -13.96 -20.26 18.66
N LYS A 345 -14.80 -20.71 19.58
CA LYS A 345 -16.05 -21.43 19.26
C LYS A 345 -17.08 -20.55 18.55
N VAL A 346 -17.10 -19.26 18.85
CA VAL A 346 -17.97 -18.29 18.16
C VAL A 346 -17.47 -18.07 16.73
N VAL A 347 -16.17 -17.86 16.55
CA VAL A 347 -15.56 -17.67 15.23
C VAL A 347 -15.78 -18.85 14.29
N GLU A 348 -15.60 -20.11 14.78
CA GLU A 348 -15.86 -21.32 13.99
C GLU A 348 -17.31 -21.38 13.48
N ARG A 349 -18.28 -20.96 14.28
CA ARG A 349 -19.69 -20.87 13.85
C ARG A 349 -19.93 -19.74 12.84
N LEU A 350 -19.26 -18.61 13.04
CA LEU A 350 -19.40 -17.47 12.14
C LEU A 350 -18.79 -17.75 10.76
N VAL A 351 -17.67 -18.47 10.67
CA VAL A 351 -17.09 -18.90 9.39
C VAL A 351 -18.05 -19.78 8.59
N VAL A 352 -18.84 -20.63 9.26
CA VAL A 352 -19.86 -21.43 8.56
C VAL A 352 -20.98 -20.54 8.00
N LYS A 353 -21.37 -19.49 8.75
CA LYS A 353 -22.41 -18.55 8.33
C LYS A 353 -21.91 -17.54 7.29
N TYR A 354 -20.65 -17.10 7.41
CA TYR A 354 -20.03 -16.09 6.58
C TYR A 354 -18.74 -16.64 5.90
N PRO A 355 -18.86 -17.64 5.02
CA PRO A 355 -17.71 -18.38 4.51
C PRO A 355 -16.78 -17.57 3.60
N ASN A 356 -17.21 -16.40 3.10
CA ASN A 356 -16.41 -15.53 2.25
C ASN A 356 -15.66 -14.42 3.03
N ASP A 357 -15.85 -14.35 4.34
CA ASP A 357 -15.18 -13.36 5.15
C ASP A 357 -13.73 -13.75 5.48
N SER A 358 -12.78 -12.95 4.98
CA SER A 358 -11.34 -13.23 5.11
C SER A 358 -10.87 -13.11 6.56
N PHE A 359 -11.41 -12.16 7.33
CA PHE A 359 -11.02 -11.96 8.71
C PHE A 359 -11.53 -13.11 9.59
N LEU A 360 -12.78 -13.53 9.42
CA LEU A 360 -13.32 -14.68 10.15
C LEU A 360 -12.58 -15.98 9.80
N ARG A 361 -12.24 -16.20 8.52
CA ARG A 361 -11.43 -17.36 8.13
C ARG A 361 -10.04 -17.35 8.76
N MET A 362 -9.40 -16.16 8.80
CA MET A 362 -8.10 -16.03 9.45
C MET A 362 -8.20 -16.27 10.95
N GLU A 363 -9.21 -15.71 11.62
CA GLU A 363 -9.49 -16.00 13.03
C GLU A 363 -9.72 -17.48 13.28
N SER A 364 -10.48 -18.17 12.43
CA SER A 364 -10.68 -19.61 12.53
C SER A 364 -9.38 -20.40 12.43
N ILE A 365 -8.44 -19.97 11.60
CA ILE A 365 -7.11 -20.61 11.53
C ILE A 365 -6.37 -20.40 12.85
N PHE A 366 -6.31 -19.18 13.38
CA PHE A 366 -5.65 -18.90 14.66
C PHE A 366 -6.29 -19.61 15.84
N ALA A 367 -7.62 -19.60 15.90
CA ALA A 367 -8.40 -20.24 16.95
C ALA A 367 -8.14 -21.75 17.10
N THR A 368 -7.80 -22.40 15.99
CA THR A 368 -7.62 -23.87 15.96
C THR A 368 -6.19 -24.31 15.69
N MET A 369 -5.26 -23.37 15.54
CA MET A 369 -3.87 -23.65 15.12
C MET A 369 -3.16 -24.63 16.07
N SER A 370 -3.44 -24.59 17.37
CA SER A 370 -2.89 -25.53 18.36
C SER A 370 -3.45 -26.95 18.26
N ASP A 371 -4.65 -27.09 17.68
CA ASP A 371 -5.44 -28.33 17.72
C ASP A 371 -5.42 -29.06 16.38
N ILE A 372 -5.06 -28.36 15.29
CA ILE A 372 -4.98 -28.91 13.94
C ILE A 372 -3.54 -28.98 13.45
N GLY A 373 -3.21 -30.06 12.76
CA GLY A 373 -1.87 -30.23 12.19
C GLY A 373 -1.61 -29.30 10.98
N PRO A 374 -0.34 -29.20 10.54
CA PRO A 374 0.08 -28.30 9.48
C PRO A 374 -0.62 -28.55 8.14
N ASP A 375 -1.05 -29.77 7.84
CA ASP A 375 -1.84 -30.06 6.62
C ASP A 375 -3.18 -29.33 6.61
N MET A 376 -3.87 -29.26 7.74
CA MET A 376 -5.14 -28.56 7.84
C MET A 376 -4.95 -27.05 7.82
N ILE A 377 -3.92 -26.54 8.50
CA ILE A 377 -3.54 -25.12 8.45
C ILE A 377 -3.24 -24.71 7.01
N LEU A 378 -2.44 -25.50 6.31
CA LEU A 378 -2.07 -25.27 4.92
C LEU A 378 -3.30 -25.30 4.00
N ARG A 379 -4.21 -26.26 4.18
CA ARG A 379 -5.46 -26.32 3.40
C ARG A 379 -6.30 -25.06 3.62
N ARG A 380 -6.56 -24.68 4.87
CA ARG A 380 -7.35 -23.47 5.20
C ARG A 380 -6.67 -22.19 4.70
N GLY A 381 -5.35 -22.10 4.79
CA GLY A 381 -4.57 -20.98 4.25
C GLY A 381 -4.67 -20.87 2.72
N LYS A 382 -4.56 -22.00 2.02
CA LYS A 382 -4.76 -22.07 0.56
C LYS A 382 -6.17 -21.67 0.14
N ASP A 383 -7.18 -22.18 0.86
CA ASP A 383 -8.58 -21.84 0.60
C ASP A 383 -8.84 -20.35 0.83
N LEU A 384 -8.26 -19.75 1.87
CA LEU A 384 -8.34 -18.33 2.15
C LEU A 384 -7.64 -17.51 1.06
N TYR A 385 -6.42 -17.89 0.70
CA TYR A 385 -5.66 -17.19 -0.34
C TYR A 385 -6.30 -17.32 -1.73
N ALA A 386 -6.84 -18.49 -2.08
CA ALA A 386 -7.58 -18.68 -3.32
C ALA A 386 -8.86 -17.83 -3.37
N MET A 387 -9.54 -17.68 -2.24
CA MET A 387 -10.72 -16.83 -2.12
C MET A 387 -10.36 -15.35 -2.21
N ASN A 388 -9.32 -14.92 -1.50
CA ASN A 388 -8.86 -13.53 -1.47
C ASN A 388 -7.33 -13.45 -1.61
N PRO A 389 -6.80 -13.40 -2.86
CA PRO A 389 -5.36 -13.33 -3.10
C PRO A 389 -4.67 -12.09 -2.52
N ASN A 390 -5.43 -11.03 -2.18
CA ASN A 390 -4.88 -9.82 -1.55
C ASN A 390 -4.79 -9.93 -0.03
N PHE A 391 -5.37 -10.98 0.55
CA PHE A 391 -5.23 -11.23 1.97
C PHE A 391 -3.88 -11.91 2.25
N THR A 392 -2.82 -11.14 2.07
CA THR A 392 -1.42 -11.59 2.18
C THR A 392 -1.01 -12.20 3.53
N PRO A 393 -1.68 -11.95 4.68
CA PRO A 393 -1.44 -12.72 5.90
C PRO A 393 -1.59 -14.23 5.73
N ALA A 394 -2.41 -14.70 4.77
CA ALA A 394 -2.52 -16.11 4.45
C ALA A 394 -1.20 -16.73 3.96
N LEU A 395 -0.37 -15.98 3.24
CA LEU A 395 0.95 -16.44 2.77
C LEU A 395 1.88 -16.73 3.96
N ASN A 396 1.85 -15.87 4.99
CA ASN A 396 2.63 -16.06 6.20
C ASN A 396 2.32 -17.42 6.85
N ILE A 397 1.05 -17.69 7.10
CA ILE A 397 0.59 -18.94 7.71
C ILE A 397 0.95 -20.15 6.85
N MET A 398 0.77 -20.07 5.53
CA MET A 398 1.16 -21.13 4.62
C MET A 398 2.66 -21.39 4.63
N GLY A 399 3.49 -20.35 4.71
CA GLY A 399 4.94 -20.46 4.82
C GLY A 399 5.36 -21.26 6.06
N TYR A 400 4.83 -20.90 7.23
CA TYR A 400 5.11 -21.62 8.47
C TYR A 400 4.56 -23.06 8.47
N ALA A 401 3.38 -23.28 7.87
CA ALA A 401 2.83 -24.63 7.74
C ALA A 401 3.69 -25.52 6.83
N TYR A 402 4.28 -24.99 5.76
CA TYR A 402 5.24 -25.70 4.93
C TYR A 402 6.57 -26.00 5.69
N MET A 403 7.07 -25.05 6.49
CA MET A 403 8.24 -25.28 7.35
C MET A 403 7.99 -26.42 8.34
N GLN A 404 6.83 -26.42 9.02
CA GLN A 404 6.45 -27.51 9.95
C GLN A 404 6.34 -28.88 9.27
N LYS A 405 6.10 -28.93 7.97
CA LYS A 405 6.05 -30.15 7.17
C LYS A 405 7.41 -30.54 6.58
N ASP A 406 8.47 -29.80 6.86
CA ASP A 406 9.79 -29.94 6.24
C ASP A 406 9.77 -29.77 4.70
N GLU A 407 8.75 -29.09 4.16
CA GLU A 407 8.61 -28.74 2.75
C GLU A 407 9.30 -27.39 2.46
N MET A 408 10.62 -27.32 2.71
CA MET A 408 11.40 -26.08 2.78
C MET A 408 11.44 -25.28 1.48
N ASP A 409 11.46 -25.94 0.30
CA ASP A 409 11.43 -25.23 -0.99
C ASP A 409 10.12 -24.48 -1.20
N LEU A 410 8.99 -25.09 -0.85
CA LEU A 410 7.67 -24.47 -0.92
C LEU A 410 7.52 -23.36 0.12
N ALA A 411 8.04 -23.56 1.34
CA ALA A 411 8.08 -22.52 2.37
C ALA A 411 8.80 -21.27 1.86
N LYS A 412 9.99 -21.46 1.27
CA LYS A 412 10.77 -20.35 0.70
C LYS A 412 10.02 -19.60 -0.38
N GLU A 413 9.46 -20.31 -1.34
CA GLU A 413 8.70 -19.73 -2.45
C GLU A 413 7.56 -18.84 -1.94
N ILE A 414 6.75 -19.36 -1.01
CA ILE A 414 5.59 -18.65 -0.44
C ILE A 414 6.03 -17.44 0.39
N LEU A 415 7.06 -17.55 1.23
CA LEU A 415 7.56 -16.43 2.02
C LEU A 415 8.23 -15.36 1.14
N GLN A 416 8.90 -15.74 0.07
CA GLN A 416 9.41 -14.79 -0.92
C GLN A 416 8.27 -14.07 -1.67
N GLU A 417 7.17 -14.77 -1.99
CA GLU A 417 5.98 -14.14 -2.56
C GLU A 417 5.40 -13.12 -1.58
N GLN A 418 5.35 -13.45 -0.28
CA GLN A 418 4.91 -12.50 0.74
C GLN A 418 5.80 -11.24 0.75
N VAL A 419 7.13 -11.40 0.70
CA VAL A 419 8.08 -10.27 0.61
C VAL A 419 7.82 -9.44 -0.64
N ARG A 420 7.67 -10.06 -1.81
CA ARG A 420 7.37 -9.34 -3.07
C ARG A 420 6.11 -8.49 -2.95
N ARG A 421 5.03 -9.06 -2.38
CA ARG A 421 3.74 -8.36 -2.24
C ARG A 421 3.71 -7.31 -1.14
N GLN A 422 4.57 -7.43 -0.16
CA GLN A 422 4.60 -6.58 1.02
C GLN A 422 6.00 -6.01 1.30
N ALA A 423 6.74 -5.62 0.27
CA ALA A 423 8.13 -5.15 0.39
C ALA A 423 8.33 -3.98 1.37
N GLY A 424 7.27 -3.17 1.61
CA GLY A 424 7.27 -2.07 2.59
C GLY A 424 6.89 -2.47 4.01
N LYS A 425 6.77 -3.78 4.34
CA LYS A 425 6.33 -4.28 5.64
C LYS A 425 7.42 -5.10 6.32
N ALA A 426 7.51 -5.00 7.65
CA ALA A 426 8.55 -5.67 8.43
C ALA A 426 8.33 -7.19 8.54
N ASN A 427 7.06 -7.61 8.80
CA ASN A 427 6.73 -9.01 9.06
C ASN A 427 7.18 -10.00 7.97
N PRO A 428 7.03 -9.74 6.66
CA PRO A 428 7.51 -10.66 5.62
C PRO A 428 9.02 -10.96 5.69
N TYR A 429 9.81 -9.95 6.04
CA TYR A 429 11.27 -10.13 6.21
C TYR A 429 11.59 -10.92 7.47
N ASP A 430 10.85 -10.72 8.56
CA ASP A 430 11.01 -11.52 9.79
C ASP A 430 10.73 -12.99 9.51
N SER A 431 9.61 -13.30 8.84
CA SER A 431 9.23 -14.68 8.49
C SER A 431 10.24 -15.35 7.56
N LEU A 432 10.81 -14.61 6.60
CA LEU A 432 11.85 -15.13 5.74
C LEU A 432 13.18 -15.31 6.50
N GLY A 433 13.44 -14.48 7.51
CA GLY A 433 14.52 -14.65 8.47
C GLY A 433 14.39 -15.94 9.28
N ASP A 434 13.17 -16.25 9.77
CA ASP A 434 12.88 -17.52 10.47
C ASP A 434 13.11 -18.75 9.56
N TYR A 435 12.70 -18.65 8.28
CA TYR A 435 13.00 -19.69 7.30
C TYR A 435 14.50 -19.95 7.18
N TYR A 436 15.33 -18.90 7.02
CA TYR A 436 16.78 -19.06 6.88
C TYR A 436 17.42 -19.56 8.17
N LEU A 437 16.87 -19.22 9.33
CA LEU A 437 17.32 -19.78 10.60
C LEU A 437 17.04 -21.29 10.68
N GLU A 438 15.88 -21.75 10.23
CA GLU A 438 15.49 -23.16 10.22
C GLU A 438 16.39 -24.00 9.31
N VAL A 439 16.79 -23.46 8.15
CA VAL A 439 17.74 -24.13 7.25
C VAL A 439 19.23 -23.92 7.64
N ASN A 440 19.49 -23.38 8.83
CA ASN A 440 20.81 -23.09 9.38
C ASN A 440 21.67 -22.11 8.56
N ASP A 441 21.06 -21.26 7.74
CA ASP A 441 21.74 -20.15 7.06
C ASP A 441 21.67 -18.88 7.94
N ASN A 442 22.47 -18.88 9.01
CA ASN A 442 22.49 -17.80 9.99
C ASN A 442 22.87 -16.44 9.38
N ALA A 443 23.65 -16.42 8.30
CA ALA A 443 24.06 -15.17 7.64
C ALA A 443 22.86 -14.54 6.91
N MET A 444 22.08 -15.32 6.17
CA MET A 444 20.86 -14.85 5.52
C MET A 444 19.78 -14.54 6.55
N ALA A 445 19.62 -15.34 7.60
CA ALA A 445 18.68 -15.06 8.68
C ALA A 445 18.97 -13.69 9.31
N LEU A 446 20.24 -13.42 9.67
CA LEU A 446 20.65 -12.12 10.22
C LEU A 446 20.29 -10.96 9.29
N LYS A 447 20.61 -11.09 7.99
CA LYS A 447 20.30 -10.08 6.97
C LYS A 447 18.81 -9.72 6.95
N TYR A 448 17.93 -10.72 6.96
CA TYR A 448 16.49 -10.50 6.88
C TYR A 448 15.90 -9.97 8.19
N PHE A 449 16.39 -10.42 9.35
CA PHE A 449 16.00 -9.85 10.63
C PHE A 449 16.48 -8.40 10.79
N GLU A 450 17.67 -8.05 10.33
CA GLU A 450 18.15 -6.66 10.31
C GLU A 450 17.24 -5.77 9.44
N GLN A 451 16.82 -6.28 8.29
CA GLN A 451 15.87 -5.56 7.43
C GLN A 451 14.51 -5.36 8.13
N SER A 452 13.98 -6.39 8.79
CA SER A 452 12.75 -6.32 9.54
C SER A 452 12.84 -5.36 10.74
N ALA A 453 13.92 -5.45 11.53
CA ALA A 453 14.19 -4.56 12.66
C ALA A 453 14.30 -3.09 12.21
N LYS A 454 15.01 -2.82 11.10
CA LYS A 454 15.11 -1.49 10.49
C LYS A 454 13.73 -0.92 10.10
N MET A 455 12.77 -1.77 9.77
CA MET A 455 11.38 -1.41 9.49
C MET A 455 10.51 -1.28 10.74
N GLY A 456 11.08 -1.49 11.94
CA GLY A 456 10.45 -1.23 13.22
C GLY A 456 9.78 -2.44 13.88
N LEU A 457 10.04 -3.68 13.44
CA LEU A 457 9.54 -4.87 14.15
C LEU A 457 10.49 -5.22 15.31
N LYS A 458 10.06 -4.89 16.54
CA LYS A 458 10.85 -5.13 17.78
C LYS A 458 11.23 -6.59 18.01
N ALA A 459 10.38 -7.53 17.60
CA ALA A 459 10.69 -8.97 17.72
C ALA A 459 11.95 -9.35 16.95
N SER A 460 12.21 -8.72 15.81
CA SER A 460 13.40 -8.97 15.00
C SER A 460 14.67 -8.40 15.65
N GLU A 461 14.60 -7.34 16.46
CA GLU A 461 15.76 -6.76 17.15
C GLU A 461 16.43 -7.79 18.08
N SER A 462 15.64 -8.49 18.87
CA SER A 462 16.16 -9.53 19.77
C SER A 462 16.77 -10.73 19.02
N LYS A 463 16.20 -11.08 17.85
CA LYS A 463 16.74 -12.14 16.97
C LYS A 463 18.08 -11.71 16.37
N VAL A 464 18.21 -10.44 15.95
CA VAL A 464 19.47 -9.84 15.45
C VAL A 464 20.56 -9.92 16.50
N ASP A 465 20.27 -9.50 17.73
CA ASP A 465 21.25 -9.50 18.82
C ASP A 465 21.73 -10.92 19.14
N SER A 466 20.81 -11.88 19.18
CA SER A 466 21.13 -13.29 19.41
C SER A 466 22.02 -13.88 18.31
N LEU A 467 21.70 -13.61 17.03
CA LEU A 467 22.50 -14.11 15.91
C LEU A 467 23.90 -13.48 15.82
N LYS A 468 24.02 -12.20 16.15
CA LYS A 468 25.33 -11.53 16.21
C LYS A 468 26.26 -12.15 17.26
N LEU A 469 25.69 -12.64 18.38
CA LEU A 469 26.49 -13.39 19.37
C LEU A 469 26.93 -14.76 18.89
N ILE A 470 26.13 -15.42 18.05
CA ILE A 470 26.45 -16.78 17.50
C ILE A 470 27.49 -16.68 16.37
N LEU A 471 27.49 -15.60 15.60
CA LEU A 471 28.37 -15.42 14.44
C LEU A 471 29.71 -14.76 14.77
N GLN A 472 29.94 -14.32 16.03
CA GLN A 472 31.23 -13.87 16.58
C GLN A 472 32.07 -15.04 17.03
#